data_89687a5f899ea5ea9475739eb3c33a6c
#
_entry.id   89687a5f899ea5ea9475739eb3c33a6c
#
_cell.length_a   1.000
_cell.length_b   1.000
_cell.length_c   1.000
_cell.angle_alpha   90.00
_cell.angle_beta   90.00
_cell.angle_gamma   90.00
#
_symmetry.space_group_name_H-M   'P 1'
#
loop_
_entity.id
_entity.type
_entity.pdbx_description
1 polymer ?
#
loop_
_entity_poly.entity_id
_entity_poly.type
_entity_poly.pdbx_seq_one_letter_code
_entity_poly.pdbx_strand_id
1 'polypeptide(L)'
;MRRCLFIAAFLLLTAPAASLADGVVTTKLSSTPNSVRTGKPWHVTLTIRQQGRAPRADLRPSIRIVDADGFSRTFPATAAKQAGRYHATVTFPKAGQYTYAVSDGLSHTPAAGHSVVIKDPAPVVDRPDPVGPRGLPIALAGLLALLAGGYALLRRHRQRVTGPLHPA
;
A
#
# COMPACT_ATOMS: atom_id res chain seq x y z
N MET A 1 90.55 28.17 5.76
CA MET A 1 89.33 28.54 6.51
C MET A 1 88.12 28.49 5.60
N ARG A 2 87.37 27.38 5.56
CA ARG A 2 86.18 27.23 4.72
C ARG A 2 85.02 26.84 5.64
N ARG A 3 84.12 27.77 5.86
CA ARG A 3 82.89 27.58 6.61
C ARG A 3 81.85 26.95 5.73
N CYS A 4 81.56 25.70 5.92
CA CYS A 4 80.43 25.01 5.28
C CYS A 4 79.13 25.33 6.06
N LEU A 5 78.27 26.10 5.41
CA LEU A 5 76.94 26.41 5.93
C LEU A 5 76.00 25.26 5.51
N PHE A 6 75.57 24.44 6.47
CA PHE A 6 74.54 23.43 6.26
C PHE A 6 73.18 24.09 6.45
N ILE A 7 72.50 24.35 5.36
CA ILE A 7 71.06 24.74 5.37
C ILE A 7 70.26 23.45 5.42
N ALA A 8 69.78 23.11 6.61
CA ALA A 8 68.81 22.03 6.78
C ALA A 8 67.41 22.54 6.35
N ALA A 9 67.00 22.17 5.17
CA ALA A 9 65.64 22.41 4.69
C ALA A 9 64.67 21.47 5.42
N PHE A 10 63.93 22.00 6.43
CA PHE A 10 62.87 21.28 7.12
C PHE A 10 61.62 21.34 6.23
N LEU A 11 61.40 20.31 5.42
CA LEU A 11 60.14 20.13 4.65
C LEU A 11 59.05 19.71 5.63
N LEU A 12 58.22 20.67 6.11
CA LEU A 12 56.99 20.36 6.80
C LEU A 12 56.01 19.71 5.80
N LEU A 13 55.88 18.39 5.88
CA LEU A 13 54.76 17.66 5.25
C LEU A 13 53.47 18.05 5.97
N THR A 14 52.78 19.07 5.48
CA THR A 14 51.38 19.32 5.85
C THR A 14 50.50 18.29 5.19
N ALA A 15 50.27 17.18 5.88
CA ALA A 15 49.21 16.26 5.47
C ALA A 15 47.87 17.00 5.54
N PRO A 16 47.07 17.06 4.47
CA PRO A 16 45.73 17.60 4.56
C PRO A 16 44.95 16.68 5.50
N ALA A 17 44.53 17.22 6.65
CA ALA A 17 43.56 16.60 7.49
C ALA A 17 42.31 16.41 6.63
N ALA A 18 42.03 15.17 6.22
CA ALA A 18 40.75 14.82 5.62
C ALA A 18 39.71 15.12 6.69
N SER A 19 39.11 16.30 6.64
CA SER A 19 37.93 16.60 7.42
C SER A 19 36.90 15.57 7.02
N LEU A 20 36.59 14.66 7.94
CA LEU A 20 35.41 13.83 7.88
C LEU A 20 34.22 14.80 7.92
N ALA A 21 33.87 15.37 6.76
CA ALA A 21 32.64 16.08 6.58
C ALA A 21 31.57 15.01 6.79
N ASP A 22 30.98 15.01 7.99
CA ASP A 22 29.85 14.17 8.35
C ASP A 22 28.71 14.58 7.42
N GLY A 23 28.68 13.87 6.29
CA GLY A 23 27.84 14.27 5.17
C GLY A 23 26.38 14.06 5.54
N VAL A 24 25.60 15.11 5.43
CA VAL A 24 24.15 15.09 5.65
C VAL A 24 23.54 13.89 4.93
N VAL A 25 22.95 12.99 5.70
CA VAL A 25 22.20 11.84 5.17
C VAL A 25 20.76 12.26 4.93
N THR A 26 20.26 11.99 3.75
CA THR A 26 18.88 12.27 3.36
C THR A 26 18.10 10.97 3.23
N THR A 27 17.00 10.85 3.98
CA THR A 27 16.10 9.72 3.90
C THR A 27 14.78 10.16 3.26
N LYS A 28 14.37 9.44 2.20
CA LYS A 28 13.07 9.61 1.55
C LYS A 28 12.22 8.36 1.72
N LEU A 29 10.94 8.54 2.02
CA LEU A 29 9.93 7.49 2.06
C LEU A 29 9.19 7.40 0.72
N SER A 30 8.85 6.20 0.28
CA SER A 30 8.04 5.99 -0.94
C SER A 30 6.57 6.38 -0.76
N SER A 31 6.07 6.37 0.47
CA SER A 31 4.68 6.70 0.81
C SER A 31 4.57 7.16 2.25
N THR A 32 3.45 7.78 2.59
CA THR A 32 3.05 8.12 3.95
C THR A 32 1.89 7.21 4.38
N PRO A 33 1.67 6.98 5.69
CA PRO A 33 0.65 6.05 6.17
C PRO A 33 -0.78 6.64 6.21
N ASN A 34 -1.07 7.74 5.51
CA ASN A 34 -2.35 8.46 5.59
C ASN A 34 -3.59 7.63 5.19
N SER A 35 -3.41 6.61 4.35
CA SER A 35 -4.49 5.71 3.90
C SER A 35 -4.50 4.36 4.61
N VAL A 36 -3.57 4.14 5.54
CA VAL A 36 -3.45 2.86 6.25
C VAL A 36 -4.57 2.72 7.27
N ARG A 37 -5.07 1.51 7.44
CA ARG A 37 -6.10 1.15 8.42
C ARG A 37 -5.52 0.30 9.53
N THR A 38 -6.20 0.27 10.67
CA THR A 38 -5.85 -0.58 11.80
C THR A 38 -5.59 -2.02 11.37
N GLY A 39 -4.50 -2.61 11.83
CA GLY A 39 -4.13 -4.00 11.55
C GLY A 39 -3.64 -4.26 10.13
N LYS A 40 -3.73 -3.29 9.21
CA LYS A 40 -3.21 -3.45 7.85
C LYS A 40 -1.74 -3.03 7.77
N PRO A 41 -0.90 -3.79 7.06
CA PRO A 41 0.50 -3.45 6.91
C PRO A 41 0.69 -2.22 5.99
N TRP A 42 1.54 -1.31 6.42
CA TRP A 42 2.09 -0.26 5.58
C TRP A 42 3.46 -0.68 5.06
N HIS A 43 3.51 -1.01 3.78
CA HIS A 43 4.76 -1.33 3.09
C HIS A 43 5.38 -0.03 2.57
N VAL A 44 6.59 0.26 3.02
CA VAL A 44 7.29 1.48 2.65
C VAL A 44 8.73 1.19 2.28
N THR A 45 9.22 1.89 1.27
CA THR A 45 10.62 1.85 0.87
C THR A 45 11.31 3.13 1.35
N LEU A 46 12.39 2.97 2.11
CA LEU A 46 13.27 4.03 2.50
C LEU A 46 14.40 4.14 1.46
N THR A 47 14.64 5.33 0.96
CA THR A 47 15.79 5.61 0.09
C THR A 47 16.74 6.53 0.84
N ILE A 48 17.95 6.03 1.14
CA ILE A 48 18.95 6.72 1.96
C ILE A 48 20.15 7.08 1.10
N ARG A 49 20.48 8.36 1.08
CA ARG A 49 21.59 8.90 0.29
C ARG A 49 22.44 9.83 1.14
N GLN A 50 23.74 9.76 0.95
CA GLN A 50 24.68 10.72 1.50
C GLN A 50 24.73 11.95 0.59
N GLN A 51 24.59 13.15 1.16
CA GLN A 51 24.55 14.42 0.42
C GLN A 51 23.52 14.41 -0.74
N GLY A 52 22.43 13.64 -0.61
CA GLY A 52 21.39 13.50 -1.65
C GLY A 52 21.82 12.77 -2.92
N ARG A 53 23.08 12.34 -3.04
CA ARG A 53 23.67 11.76 -4.27
C ARG A 53 24.02 10.29 -4.14
N ALA A 54 24.99 9.96 -3.30
CA ALA A 54 25.50 8.61 -3.16
C ALA A 54 24.58 7.71 -2.35
N PRO A 55 24.17 6.52 -2.86
CA PRO A 55 23.38 5.58 -2.07
C PRO A 55 24.21 5.08 -0.89
N ARG A 56 23.58 4.97 0.30
CA ARG A 56 24.21 4.40 1.51
C ARG A 56 23.71 2.98 1.68
N ALA A 57 24.62 2.05 1.61
CA ALA A 57 24.44 0.66 2.01
C ALA A 57 24.91 0.47 3.46
N ASP A 58 24.73 -0.72 4.02
CA ASP A 58 25.23 -1.14 5.35
C ASP A 58 24.64 -0.36 6.54
N LEU A 59 23.47 0.25 6.35
CA LEU A 59 22.73 0.89 7.41
C LEU A 59 21.70 -0.07 8.02
N ARG A 60 21.25 0.28 9.22
CA ARG A 60 20.15 -0.41 9.91
C ARG A 60 18.99 0.56 10.18
N PRO A 61 18.34 1.06 9.13
CA PRO A 61 17.27 2.00 9.32
C PRO A 61 16.07 1.34 9.97
N SER A 62 15.25 2.17 10.63
CA SER A 62 14.04 1.70 11.28
C SER A 62 12.97 2.77 11.28
N ILE A 63 11.72 2.35 11.50
CA ILE A 63 10.59 3.25 11.70
C ILE A 63 10.04 2.99 13.09
N ARG A 64 9.97 4.01 13.92
CA ARG A 64 9.35 3.97 15.24
C ARG A 64 7.99 4.64 15.16
N ILE A 65 6.98 4.00 15.72
CA ILE A 65 5.66 4.60 15.95
C ILE A 65 5.45 4.82 17.44
N VAL A 66 4.74 5.89 17.77
CA VAL A 66 4.33 6.22 19.14
C VAL A 66 2.88 6.68 19.07
N ASP A 67 2.01 6.14 19.91
CA ASP A 67 0.62 6.61 20.01
C ASP A 67 0.45 7.68 21.12
N ALA A 68 -0.76 8.22 21.23
CA ALA A 68 -1.09 9.23 22.23
C ALA A 68 -0.99 8.72 23.69
N ASP A 69 -1.12 7.40 23.90
CA ASP A 69 -1.05 6.77 25.22
C ASP A 69 0.40 6.38 25.61
N GLY A 70 1.38 6.71 24.75
CA GLY A 70 2.78 6.40 25.00
C GLY A 70 3.23 5.00 24.56
N PHE A 71 2.34 4.18 23.97
CA PHE A 71 2.76 2.93 23.34
C PHE A 71 3.76 3.23 22.22
N SER A 72 4.87 2.52 22.21
CA SER A 72 5.85 2.69 21.15
C SER A 72 6.32 1.34 20.60
N ARG A 73 6.54 1.30 19.29
CA ARG A 73 7.08 0.11 18.61
C ARG A 73 8.02 0.52 17.47
N THR A 74 9.11 -0.23 17.34
CA THR A 74 10.10 -0.01 16.28
C THR A 74 10.07 -1.17 15.30
N PHE A 75 10.07 -0.82 14.01
CA PHE A 75 10.06 -1.76 12.88
C PHE A 75 11.38 -1.60 12.13
N PRO A 76 12.25 -2.61 12.14
CA PRO A 76 13.48 -2.58 11.37
C PRO A 76 13.18 -2.62 9.88
N ALA A 77 14.01 -1.95 9.09
CA ALA A 77 13.97 -2.05 7.65
C ALA A 77 15.08 -2.97 7.14
N THR A 78 14.76 -3.81 6.17
CA THR A 78 15.68 -4.75 5.52
C THR A 78 16.23 -4.17 4.23
N ALA A 79 17.52 -4.41 3.95
CA ALA A 79 18.14 -3.95 2.71
C ALA A 79 17.46 -4.57 1.48
N ALA A 80 17.20 -3.74 0.47
CA ALA A 80 16.73 -4.17 -0.83
C ALA A 80 17.91 -4.55 -1.74
N LYS A 81 17.62 -5.15 -2.90
CA LYS A 81 18.64 -5.48 -3.89
C LYS A 81 19.42 -4.25 -4.40
N GLN A 82 18.76 -3.10 -4.43
CA GLN A 82 19.38 -1.86 -4.87
C GLN A 82 20.00 -1.13 -3.68
N ALA A 83 21.27 -0.77 -3.79
CA ALA A 83 22.01 -0.04 -2.76
C ALA A 83 21.29 1.25 -2.31
N GLY A 84 21.28 1.52 -1.03
CA GLY A 84 20.61 2.67 -0.43
C GLY A 84 19.09 2.58 -0.38
N ARG A 85 18.49 1.44 -0.73
CA ARG A 85 17.07 1.16 -0.55
C ARG A 85 16.84 0.11 0.52
N TYR A 86 15.80 0.34 1.32
CA TYR A 86 15.42 -0.54 2.42
C TYR A 86 13.90 -0.66 2.45
N HIS A 87 13.39 -1.84 2.77
CA HIS A 87 11.96 -2.09 2.91
C HIS A 87 11.58 -2.25 4.37
N ALA A 88 10.54 -1.54 4.80
CA ALA A 88 9.94 -1.70 6.11
C ALA A 88 8.46 -2.05 5.97
N THR A 89 7.97 -2.86 6.91
CA THR A 89 6.55 -3.17 7.05
C THR A 89 6.10 -2.74 8.44
N VAL A 90 5.24 -1.76 8.50
CA VAL A 90 4.74 -1.15 9.74
C VAL A 90 3.27 -1.51 9.91
N THR A 91 2.86 -1.93 11.11
CA THR A 91 1.47 -2.21 11.43
C THR A 91 1.04 -1.39 12.63
N PHE A 92 -0.09 -0.69 12.50
CA PHE A 92 -0.69 0.09 13.57
C PHE A 92 -1.72 -0.78 14.30
N PRO A 93 -1.55 -1.05 15.61
CA PRO A 93 -2.37 -2.04 16.33
C PRO A 93 -3.79 -1.58 16.60
N LYS A 94 -4.05 -0.28 16.70
CA LYS A 94 -5.38 0.31 16.96
C LYS A 94 -5.57 1.59 16.14
N ALA A 95 -6.80 2.05 16.03
CA ALA A 95 -7.11 3.37 15.48
C ALA A 95 -6.66 4.46 16.45
N GLY A 96 -6.36 5.63 15.93
CA GLY A 96 -5.96 6.77 16.75
C GLY A 96 -4.87 7.61 16.12
N GLN A 97 -4.40 8.56 16.90
CA GLN A 97 -3.30 9.42 16.50
C GLN A 97 -1.96 8.76 16.84
N TYR A 98 -1.06 8.74 15.86
CA TYR A 98 0.30 8.26 15.99
C TYR A 98 1.30 9.31 15.53
N THR A 99 2.48 9.26 16.13
CA THR A 99 3.67 9.91 15.60
C THR A 99 4.61 8.83 15.10
N TYR A 100 5.08 8.94 13.86
CA TYR A 100 6.12 8.05 13.36
C TYR A 100 7.42 8.83 13.10
N ALA A 101 8.53 8.22 13.44
CA ALA A 101 9.87 8.76 13.23
C ALA A 101 10.73 7.75 12.48
N VAL A 102 11.54 8.24 11.56
CA VAL A 102 12.44 7.42 10.74
C VAL A 102 13.86 7.61 11.27
N SER A 103 14.53 6.51 11.58
CA SER A 103 15.97 6.50 11.88
C SER A 103 16.72 5.92 10.66
N ASP A 104 17.79 6.58 10.29
CA ASP A 104 18.71 6.11 9.23
C ASP A 104 19.68 5.02 9.72
N GLY A 105 19.75 4.83 11.05
CA GLY A 105 20.66 3.88 11.68
C GLY A 105 22.07 4.42 11.91
N LEU A 106 22.33 5.71 11.61
CA LEU A 106 23.58 6.40 11.90
C LEU A 106 23.43 7.35 13.08
N SER A 107 22.36 8.13 13.06
CA SER A 107 22.09 9.14 14.06
C SER A 107 21.50 8.52 15.32
N HIS A 108 22.06 8.85 16.48
CA HIS A 108 21.47 8.51 17.78
C HIS A 108 20.24 9.35 18.09
N THR A 109 20.06 10.47 17.38
CA THR A 109 18.89 11.34 17.51
C THR A 109 17.85 10.91 16.49
N PRO A 110 16.65 10.50 16.90
CA PRO A 110 15.58 10.20 15.97
C PRO A 110 15.21 11.44 15.16
N ALA A 111 14.94 11.24 13.87
CA ALA A 111 14.39 12.30 13.02
C ALA A 111 13.09 12.85 13.60
N ALA A 112 12.76 14.09 13.25
CA ALA A 112 11.50 14.72 13.66
C ALA A 112 10.30 13.79 13.37
N GLY A 113 9.43 13.64 14.38
CA GLY A 113 8.25 12.80 14.26
C GLY A 113 7.20 13.43 13.34
N HIS A 114 6.53 12.60 12.55
CA HIS A 114 5.42 13.00 11.70
C HIS A 114 4.11 12.44 12.27
N SER A 115 3.12 13.31 12.47
CA SER A 115 1.81 12.89 12.97
C SER A 115 0.96 12.27 11.85
N VAL A 116 0.19 11.24 12.20
CA VAL A 116 -0.77 10.57 11.33
C VAL A 116 -1.97 10.06 12.12
N VAL A 117 -3.14 10.08 11.52
CA VAL A 117 -4.37 9.51 12.12
C VAL A 117 -4.70 8.20 11.40
N ILE A 118 -4.68 7.12 12.14
CA ILE A 118 -5.05 5.79 11.67
C ILE A 118 -6.53 5.56 11.97
N LYS A 119 -7.29 5.17 10.96
CA LYS A 119 -8.74 4.91 11.06
C LYS A 119 -9.00 3.41 11.15
N ASP A 120 -10.10 3.04 11.78
CA ASP A 120 -10.59 1.67 11.72
C ASP A 120 -10.92 1.24 10.28
N PRO A 121 -10.87 -0.06 9.99
CA PRO A 121 -11.43 -0.58 8.75
C PRO A 121 -12.88 -0.09 8.63
N ALA A 122 -13.29 0.32 7.42
CA ALA A 122 -14.69 0.60 7.19
C ALA A 122 -15.50 -0.65 7.56
N PRO A 123 -16.65 -0.52 8.26
CA PRO A 123 -17.51 -1.66 8.53
C PRO A 123 -17.82 -2.32 7.20
N VAL A 124 -17.63 -3.64 7.14
CA VAL A 124 -18.11 -4.43 6.01
C VAL A 124 -19.61 -4.33 6.07
N VAL A 125 -20.22 -3.45 5.29
CA VAL A 125 -21.63 -3.48 5.02
C VAL A 125 -21.82 -4.73 4.18
N ASP A 126 -22.29 -5.81 4.83
CA ASP A 126 -22.81 -6.98 4.15
C ASP A 126 -23.98 -6.44 3.30
N ARG A 127 -23.69 -6.08 2.06
CA ARG A 127 -24.77 -5.84 1.11
C ARG A 127 -25.42 -7.19 0.93
N PRO A 128 -26.69 -7.35 1.35
CA PRO A 128 -27.42 -8.52 0.96
C PRO A 128 -27.27 -8.60 -0.56
N ASP A 129 -26.77 -9.74 -1.03
CA ASP A 129 -26.68 -9.99 -2.47
C ASP A 129 -28.00 -9.52 -3.08
N PRO A 130 -27.99 -8.69 -4.14
CA PRO A 130 -29.24 -8.36 -4.79
C PRO A 130 -29.83 -9.69 -5.17
N VAL A 131 -30.92 -10.08 -4.46
CA VAL A 131 -31.74 -11.23 -4.80
C VAL A 131 -32.30 -10.86 -6.17
N GLY A 132 -31.46 -11.14 -7.19
CA GLY A 132 -31.86 -10.95 -8.55
C GLY A 132 -33.09 -11.83 -8.77
N PRO A 133 -34.13 -11.33 -9.47
CA PRO A 133 -35.35 -12.07 -9.72
C PRO A 133 -35.05 -13.24 -10.71
N ARG A 134 -34.27 -14.22 -10.24
CA ARG A 134 -33.92 -15.43 -11.00
C ARG A 134 -35.08 -16.43 -11.07
N GLY A 135 -36.22 -16.17 -10.36
CA GLY A 135 -37.37 -17.06 -10.33
C GLY A 135 -38.58 -16.61 -11.12
N LEU A 136 -38.63 -15.34 -11.61
CA LEU A 136 -39.84 -14.83 -12.29
C LEU A 136 -40.00 -15.19 -13.78
N PRO A 137 -38.99 -15.43 -14.60
CA PRO A 137 -39.20 -15.70 -16.01
C PRO A 137 -39.81 -17.11 -16.30
N ILE A 138 -39.57 -18.11 -15.44
CA ILE A 138 -40.04 -19.49 -15.69
C ILE A 138 -41.56 -19.61 -15.44
N ALA A 139 -42.10 -18.94 -14.42
CA ALA A 139 -43.53 -18.98 -14.15
C ALA A 139 -44.37 -18.26 -15.23
N LEU A 140 -43.88 -17.13 -15.75
CA LEU A 140 -44.54 -16.39 -16.84
C LEU A 140 -44.49 -17.14 -18.17
N ALA A 141 -43.38 -17.80 -18.48
CA ALA A 141 -43.25 -18.62 -19.69
C ALA A 141 -44.19 -19.83 -19.66
N GLY A 142 -44.36 -20.47 -18.49
CA GLY A 142 -45.30 -21.58 -18.32
C GLY A 142 -46.78 -21.16 -18.50
N LEU A 143 -47.17 -20.01 -17.97
CA LEU A 143 -48.52 -19.49 -18.10
C LEU A 143 -48.85 -19.12 -19.54
N LEU A 144 -47.96 -18.50 -20.29
CA LEU A 144 -48.13 -18.17 -21.71
C LEU A 144 -48.25 -19.43 -22.59
N ALA A 145 -47.47 -20.47 -22.29
CA ALA A 145 -47.56 -21.75 -23.02
C ALA A 145 -48.89 -22.46 -22.80
N LEU A 146 -49.45 -22.45 -21.60
CA LEU A 146 -50.78 -23.00 -21.28
C LEU A 146 -51.90 -22.25 -21.99
N LEU A 147 -51.86 -20.92 -22.02
CA LEU A 147 -52.84 -20.08 -22.71
C LEU A 147 -52.82 -20.30 -24.22
N ALA A 148 -51.63 -20.39 -24.84
CA ALA A 148 -51.46 -20.65 -26.26
C ALA A 148 -51.94 -22.06 -26.64
N GLY A 149 -51.66 -23.08 -25.82
CA GLY A 149 -52.12 -24.46 -26.02
C GLY A 149 -53.66 -24.56 -25.91
N GLY A 150 -54.26 -23.92 -24.90
CA GLY A 150 -55.70 -23.84 -24.71
C GLY A 150 -56.43 -23.18 -25.88
N TYR A 151 -55.89 -22.07 -26.39
CA TYR A 151 -56.46 -21.36 -27.56
C TYR A 151 -56.40 -22.21 -28.85
N ALA A 152 -55.34 -22.93 -29.10
CA ALA A 152 -55.20 -23.81 -30.27
C ALA A 152 -56.17 -24.96 -30.23
N LEU A 153 -56.46 -25.56 -29.08
CA LEU A 153 -57.44 -26.62 -28.90
C LEU A 153 -58.86 -26.11 -29.14
N LEU A 154 -59.24 -24.96 -28.63
CA LEU A 154 -60.56 -24.33 -28.87
C LEU A 154 -60.77 -23.99 -30.32
N ARG A 155 -59.76 -23.52 -31.03
CA ARG A 155 -59.80 -23.21 -32.45
C ARG A 155 -60.00 -24.46 -33.29
N ARG A 156 -59.36 -25.58 -32.98
CA ARG A 156 -59.56 -26.91 -33.67
C ARG A 156 -60.94 -27.46 -33.42
N HIS A 157 -61.48 -27.30 -32.21
CA HIS A 157 -62.86 -27.77 -31.92
C HIS A 157 -63.93 -27.00 -32.73
N ARG A 158 -63.80 -25.70 -32.88
CA ARG A 158 -64.72 -24.88 -33.69
C ARG A 158 -64.67 -25.22 -35.15
N GLN A 159 -63.53 -25.58 -35.72
CA GLN A 159 -63.41 -25.96 -37.13
C GLN A 159 -64.07 -27.35 -37.47
N ARG A 160 -64.22 -28.21 -36.48
CA ARG A 160 -64.87 -29.52 -36.69
C ARG A 160 -66.42 -29.48 -36.68
N VAL A 161 -66.98 -28.41 -36.10
CA VAL A 161 -68.47 -28.27 -36.01
C VAL A 161 -69.08 -27.60 -37.26
N THR A 162 -68.22 -26.91 -38.06
CA THR A 162 -68.70 -26.28 -39.34
C THR A 162 -68.33 -27.12 -40.57
N GLY A 163 -68.62 -28.44 -40.55
CA GLY A 163 -68.51 -29.25 -41.74
C GLY A 163 -69.61 -28.85 -42.77
N PRO A 164 -69.30 -28.78 -44.08
CA PRO A 164 -70.26 -28.38 -45.07
C PRO A 164 -71.40 -29.38 -45.15
N LEU A 165 -72.61 -28.88 -45.01
CA LEU A 165 -73.83 -29.66 -45.40
C LEU A 165 -73.78 -29.89 -46.92
N HIS A 166 -73.74 -31.15 -47.31
CA HIS A 166 -73.80 -31.57 -48.68
C HIS A 166 -75.26 -31.46 -49.12
N PRO A 167 -75.62 -30.71 -50.18
CA PRO A 167 -76.95 -30.76 -50.75
C PRO A 167 -77.10 -32.01 -51.64
N ALA A 168 -78.26 -32.68 -51.54
CA ALA A 168 -78.67 -33.77 -52.37
C ALA A 168 -79.08 -33.24 -53.74
#